data_a752bc8c6d0691e53fcf50bdc778ad70
#
_entry.id   a752bc8c6d0691e53fcf50bdc778ad70
#
_cell.length_a   1.000
_cell.length_b   1.000
_cell.length_c   1.000
_cell.angle_alpha   90.00
_cell.angle_beta   90.00
_cell.angle_gamma   90.00
#
_symmetry.space_group_name_H-M   'P 1'
#
loop_
_entity.id
_entity.type
_entity.pdbx_description
1 polymer ?
#
loop_
_entity_poly.entity_id
_entity_poly.type
_entity_poly.pdbx_seq_one_letter_code
_entity_poly.pdbx_strand_id
1 'polypeptide(L)'
;MMIKKIVLGIATLTLMSSCVSKKIYNDLENKYTDLKKENRTLLDANEDLTQSKNQLELDLNTTKSERDKLKSERDKLAADFAATDKNLKALQASYNALEKNSDAALKSNMDKNRELLAQLETKEKALASEQERLNKLKSELESSSKRLAELESYIAAKEASMKKLKETLSKSLKAFEGKGLTIEQRNGKVYVSMENKLLFQTGSWAVNDEGKKAVVLVGKVLSDNPDISVLIEGHTDNDKILGAIGGGVENNWDLSTKRATAIVTILSENKGINKQNLTAAGRGEFAPLMSNDTPEGKAKNRRIEIVLTPKLDEISKMLNEL
;
A
#
# COMPACT_ATOMS: atom_id res chain seq x y z
N MET A 1 38.43 -50.92 -40.58
CA MET A 1 38.99 -49.93 -39.62
C MET A 1 38.65 -48.46 -39.97
N MET A 2 38.20 -48.13 -41.17
CA MET A 2 37.78 -46.76 -41.57
C MET A 2 36.41 -46.34 -41.11
N ILE A 3 35.43 -47.23 -41.01
CA ILE A 3 34.04 -46.92 -40.63
C ILE A 3 33.93 -46.50 -39.17
N LYS A 4 34.72 -47.08 -38.27
CA LYS A 4 34.73 -46.70 -36.83
C LYS A 4 35.33 -45.29 -36.59
N LYS A 5 36.22 -44.83 -37.44
CA LYS A 5 36.79 -43.47 -37.32
C LYS A 5 35.86 -42.40 -37.90
N ILE A 6 35.01 -42.74 -38.85
CA ILE A 6 33.99 -41.82 -39.41
C ILE A 6 32.84 -41.64 -38.40
N VAL A 7 32.40 -42.71 -37.76
CA VAL A 7 31.33 -42.65 -36.75
C VAL A 7 31.79 -41.87 -35.52
N LEU A 8 33.06 -42.00 -35.11
CA LEU A 8 33.62 -41.25 -34.01
C LEU A 8 33.77 -39.74 -34.35
N GLY A 9 34.11 -39.42 -35.63
CA GLY A 9 34.24 -38.05 -36.13
C GLY A 9 32.87 -37.36 -36.23
N ILE A 10 31.82 -38.07 -36.57
CA ILE A 10 30.44 -37.53 -36.63
C ILE A 10 29.89 -37.37 -35.22
N ALA A 11 30.18 -38.28 -34.30
CA ALA A 11 29.72 -38.15 -32.89
C ALA A 11 30.42 -36.97 -32.19
N THR A 12 31.69 -36.65 -32.53
CA THR A 12 32.36 -35.48 -31.99
C THR A 12 31.91 -34.16 -32.58
N LEU A 13 31.44 -34.20 -33.86
CA LEU A 13 30.92 -32.97 -34.52
C LEU A 13 29.51 -32.62 -34.06
N THR A 14 28.68 -33.59 -33.65
CA THR A 14 27.35 -33.33 -33.12
C THR A 14 27.37 -32.86 -31.65
N LEU A 15 28.45 -33.03 -30.93
CA LEU A 15 28.62 -32.49 -29.58
C LEU A 15 29.12 -31.04 -29.55
N MET A 16 29.56 -30.52 -30.70
CA MET A 16 30.03 -29.13 -30.79
C MET A 16 28.92 -28.14 -31.24
N SER A 17 27.77 -28.64 -31.67
CA SER A 17 26.68 -27.78 -32.17
C SER A 17 25.66 -27.35 -31.13
N SER A 18 25.89 -27.68 -29.84
CA SER A 18 24.99 -27.31 -28.75
C SER A 18 25.57 -26.24 -27.83
N CYS A 19 26.50 -25.45 -28.30
CA CYS A 19 26.92 -24.26 -27.56
C CYS A 19 26.05 -23.09 -27.96
N VAL A 20 24.94 -22.93 -27.28
CA VAL A 20 24.29 -21.64 -27.22
C VAL A 20 25.37 -20.61 -26.86
N SER A 21 25.56 -19.61 -27.72
CA SER A 21 26.53 -18.55 -27.47
C SER A 21 26.31 -18.03 -26.03
N LYS A 22 27.37 -17.94 -25.26
CA LYS A 22 27.36 -17.42 -23.89
C LYS A 22 26.58 -16.10 -23.79
N LYS A 23 26.57 -15.34 -24.88
CA LYS A 23 25.81 -14.09 -25.01
C LYS A 23 24.29 -14.35 -25.04
N ILE A 24 23.84 -15.37 -25.78
CA ILE A 24 22.42 -15.74 -25.87
C ILE A 24 21.96 -16.38 -24.54
N TYR A 25 22.79 -17.17 -23.93
CA TYR A 25 22.50 -17.76 -22.60
C TYR A 25 22.35 -16.65 -21.54
N ASN A 26 23.30 -15.73 -21.47
CA ASN A 26 23.24 -14.60 -20.53
C ASN A 26 22.06 -13.66 -20.84
N ASP A 27 21.71 -13.42 -22.11
CA ASP A 27 20.54 -12.61 -22.49
C ASP A 27 19.23 -13.29 -22.07
N LEU A 28 19.14 -14.60 -22.24
CA LEU A 28 17.99 -15.40 -21.82
C LEU A 28 17.90 -15.48 -20.28
N GLU A 29 19.02 -15.63 -19.58
CA GLU A 29 19.09 -15.65 -18.13
C GLU A 29 18.71 -14.29 -17.54
N ASN A 30 19.14 -13.20 -18.15
CA ASN A 30 18.72 -11.84 -17.79
C ASN A 30 17.22 -11.66 -18.00
N LYS A 31 16.69 -12.04 -19.18
CA LYS A 31 15.23 -11.98 -19.44
C LYS A 31 14.42 -12.84 -18.45
N TYR A 32 14.93 -14.02 -18.13
CA TYR A 32 14.26 -14.88 -17.14
C TYR A 32 14.26 -14.27 -15.74
N THR A 33 15.37 -13.65 -15.33
CA THR A 33 15.48 -12.97 -14.04
C THR A 33 14.60 -11.71 -13.99
N ASP A 34 14.55 -10.93 -15.08
CA ASP A 34 13.70 -9.76 -15.20
C ASP A 34 12.21 -10.15 -15.14
N LEU A 35 11.82 -11.17 -15.91
CA LEU A 35 10.45 -11.67 -15.91
C LEU A 35 10.03 -12.25 -14.55
N LYS A 36 10.95 -12.94 -13.87
CA LYS A 36 10.72 -13.46 -12.52
C LYS A 36 10.54 -12.35 -11.50
N LYS A 37 11.27 -11.26 -11.67
CA LYS A 37 11.17 -10.05 -10.85
C LYS A 37 9.84 -9.32 -11.09
N GLU A 38 9.49 -9.13 -12.37
CA GLU A 38 8.20 -8.55 -12.76
C GLU A 38 7.02 -9.39 -12.24
N ASN A 39 7.12 -10.71 -12.32
CA ASN A 39 6.10 -11.61 -11.77
C ASN A 39 5.95 -11.43 -10.26
N ARG A 40 7.04 -11.20 -9.55
CA ARG A 40 7.01 -10.97 -8.09
C ARG A 40 6.36 -9.63 -7.75
N THR A 41 6.72 -8.56 -8.48
CA THR A 41 6.07 -7.25 -8.28
C THR A 41 4.58 -7.28 -8.63
N LEU A 42 4.20 -8.06 -9.64
CA LEU A 42 2.79 -8.28 -10.00
C LEU A 42 2.05 -9.10 -8.93
N LEU A 43 2.72 -10.08 -8.32
CA LEU A 43 2.13 -10.85 -7.21
C LEU A 43 1.90 -9.97 -5.99
N ASP A 44 2.90 -9.17 -5.59
CA ASP A 44 2.80 -8.24 -4.47
C ASP A 44 1.69 -7.20 -4.73
N ALA A 45 1.65 -6.61 -5.94
CA ALA A 45 0.58 -5.69 -6.34
C ALA A 45 -0.80 -6.35 -6.35
N ASN A 46 -0.89 -7.62 -6.72
CA ASN A 46 -2.13 -8.38 -6.72
C ASN A 46 -2.61 -8.70 -5.29
N GLU A 47 -1.66 -8.92 -4.38
CA GLU A 47 -1.97 -9.09 -2.95
C GLU A 47 -2.51 -7.80 -2.34
N ASP A 48 -1.87 -6.65 -2.61
CA ASP A 48 -2.33 -5.33 -2.15
C ASP A 48 -3.69 -4.96 -2.74
N LEU A 49 -3.88 -5.21 -4.04
CA LEU A 49 -5.18 -5.02 -4.69
C LEU A 49 -6.25 -5.92 -4.08
N THR A 50 -5.89 -7.16 -3.72
CA THR A 50 -6.80 -8.09 -3.07
C THR A 50 -7.18 -7.61 -1.67
N GLN A 51 -6.21 -7.11 -0.89
CA GLN A 51 -6.47 -6.53 0.43
C GLN A 51 -7.35 -5.27 0.31
N SER A 52 -7.02 -4.37 -0.61
CA SER A 52 -7.81 -3.17 -0.88
C SER A 52 -9.23 -3.50 -1.32
N LYS A 53 -9.38 -4.50 -2.20
CA LYS A 53 -10.69 -5.01 -2.62
C LYS A 53 -11.49 -5.54 -1.42
N ASN A 54 -10.87 -6.35 -0.57
CA ASN A 54 -11.54 -6.92 0.61
C ASN A 54 -11.96 -5.82 1.59
N GLN A 55 -11.13 -4.77 1.77
CA GLN A 55 -11.50 -3.62 2.59
C GLN A 55 -12.68 -2.86 2.01
N LEU A 56 -12.64 -2.57 0.71
CA LEU A 56 -13.75 -1.91 0.02
C LEU A 56 -15.05 -2.74 0.03
N GLU A 57 -14.94 -4.07 -0.04
CA GLU A 57 -16.10 -4.96 0.10
C GLU A 57 -16.70 -4.90 1.52
N LEU A 58 -15.86 -4.81 2.56
CA LEU A 58 -16.27 -4.60 3.95
C LEU A 58 -16.98 -3.26 4.12
N ASP A 59 -16.38 -2.19 3.62
CA ASP A 59 -16.94 -0.82 3.70
C ASP A 59 -18.26 -0.72 2.91
N LEU A 60 -18.30 -1.34 1.72
CA LEU A 60 -19.51 -1.44 0.92
C LEU A 60 -20.63 -2.18 1.66
N ASN A 61 -20.32 -3.29 2.33
CA ASN A 61 -21.29 -4.05 3.09
C ASN A 61 -21.79 -3.27 4.33
N THR A 62 -20.89 -2.54 5.00
CA THR A 62 -21.26 -1.66 6.11
C THR A 62 -22.20 -0.56 5.64
N THR A 63 -21.82 0.15 4.57
CA THR A 63 -22.64 1.23 3.98
C THR A 63 -24.00 0.70 3.50
N LYS A 64 -24.03 -0.50 2.91
CA LYS A 64 -25.30 -1.15 2.53
C LYS A 64 -26.16 -1.45 3.75
N SER A 65 -25.56 -1.97 4.82
CA SER A 65 -26.29 -2.25 6.06
C SER A 65 -26.88 -0.97 6.68
N GLU A 66 -26.11 0.11 6.72
CA GLU A 66 -26.58 1.42 7.21
C GLU A 66 -27.70 1.97 6.33
N ARG A 67 -27.52 1.94 4.99
CA ARG A 67 -28.58 2.32 4.05
C ARG A 67 -29.86 1.52 4.28
N ASP A 68 -29.74 0.21 4.49
CA ASP A 68 -30.91 -0.66 4.67
C ASP A 68 -31.59 -0.40 6.02
N LYS A 69 -30.84 -0.06 7.08
CA LYS A 69 -31.38 0.43 8.35
C LYS A 69 -32.14 1.73 8.17
N LEU A 70 -31.51 2.72 7.55
CA LEU A 70 -32.12 4.02 7.28
C LEU A 70 -33.38 3.89 6.41
N LYS A 71 -33.35 2.99 5.41
CA LYS A 71 -34.51 2.69 4.59
C LYS A 71 -35.64 2.09 5.41
N SER A 72 -35.34 1.14 6.29
CA SER A 72 -36.32 0.52 7.19
C SER A 72 -36.95 1.56 8.13
N GLU A 73 -36.14 2.46 8.70
CA GLU A 73 -36.63 3.56 9.55
C GLU A 73 -37.51 4.52 8.78
N ARG A 74 -37.11 4.90 7.55
CA ARG A 74 -37.94 5.75 6.68
C ARG A 74 -39.26 5.08 6.34
N ASP A 75 -39.22 3.78 6.03
CA ASP A 75 -40.44 3.03 5.67
C ASP A 75 -41.39 2.89 6.87
N LYS A 76 -40.81 2.72 8.08
CA LYS A 76 -41.58 2.73 9.34
C LYS A 76 -42.23 4.10 9.59
N LEU A 77 -41.47 5.17 9.43
CA LEU A 77 -41.95 6.52 9.62
C LEU A 77 -43.03 6.88 8.59
N ALA A 78 -42.89 6.42 7.35
CA ALA A 78 -43.91 6.57 6.30
C ALA A 78 -45.22 5.82 6.63
N ALA A 79 -45.08 4.60 7.20
CA ALA A 79 -46.27 3.85 7.67
C ALA A 79 -46.97 4.52 8.84
N ASP A 80 -46.22 5.07 9.78
CA ASP A 80 -46.72 5.84 10.91
C ASP A 80 -47.41 7.14 10.45
N PHE A 81 -46.81 7.80 9.46
CA PHE A 81 -47.43 9.00 8.84
C PHE A 81 -48.77 8.64 8.14
N ALA A 82 -48.76 7.54 7.37
CA ALA A 82 -49.98 7.07 6.70
C ALA A 82 -51.10 6.69 7.70
N ALA A 83 -50.70 6.06 8.83
CA ALA A 83 -51.66 5.77 9.91
C ALA A 83 -52.21 7.03 10.55
N THR A 84 -51.39 8.05 10.73
CA THR A 84 -51.77 9.36 11.27
C THR A 84 -52.71 10.13 10.32
N ASP A 85 -52.41 10.12 9.03
CA ASP A 85 -53.30 10.73 7.99
C ASP A 85 -54.65 10.03 7.92
N LYS A 86 -54.66 8.69 8.05
CA LYS A 86 -55.92 7.93 8.13
C LYS A 86 -56.73 8.30 9.37
N ASN A 87 -56.05 8.50 10.51
CA ASN A 87 -56.72 8.93 11.74
C ASN A 87 -57.27 10.35 11.61
N LEU A 88 -56.55 11.24 10.96
CA LEU A 88 -57.02 12.60 10.65
C LEU A 88 -58.29 12.60 9.78
N LYS A 89 -58.30 11.76 8.74
CA LYS A 89 -59.51 11.62 7.86
C LYS A 89 -60.71 11.04 8.60
N ALA A 90 -60.46 10.06 9.50
CA ALA A 90 -61.50 9.51 10.36
C ALA A 90 -62.05 10.57 11.34
N LEU A 91 -61.18 11.44 11.86
CA LEU A 91 -61.53 12.56 12.68
C LEU A 91 -62.43 13.55 11.93
N GLN A 92 -62.06 13.87 10.69
CA GLN A 92 -62.85 14.78 9.82
C GLN A 92 -64.24 14.19 9.49
N ALA A 93 -64.31 12.88 9.22
CA ALA A 93 -65.59 12.18 9.01
C ALA A 93 -66.46 12.19 10.27
N SER A 94 -65.82 12.01 11.45
CA SER A 94 -66.53 12.11 12.75
C SER A 94 -67.06 13.51 13.03
N TYR A 95 -66.31 14.53 12.66
CA TYR A 95 -66.72 15.91 12.77
C TYR A 95 -67.94 16.25 11.88
N ASN A 96 -67.93 15.76 10.64
CA ASN A 96 -69.06 15.92 9.70
C ASN A 96 -70.33 15.12 10.16
N ALA A 97 -70.10 13.96 10.85
CA ALA A 97 -71.26 13.24 11.44
C ALA A 97 -71.81 13.95 12.69
N LEU A 98 -70.96 14.67 13.40
CA LEU A 98 -71.31 15.44 14.59
C LEU A 98 -72.30 16.59 14.28
N GLU A 99 -72.08 17.22 13.14
CA GLU A 99 -72.94 18.32 12.64
C GLU A 99 -74.42 17.84 12.47
N LYS A 100 -74.58 16.53 12.44
CA LYS A 100 -75.87 15.87 12.21
C LYS A 100 -76.51 15.15 13.41
N ASN A 101 -75.79 15.02 14.53
CA ASN A 101 -76.22 14.13 15.65
C ASN A 101 -76.15 14.81 17.03
N SER A 102 -76.79 14.17 18.01
CA SER A 102 -77.05 14.64 19.38
C SER A 102 -75.78 14.83 20.25
N ASP A 103 -75.86 15.58 21.39
CA ASP A 103 -74.85 15.97 22.33
C ASP A 103 -73.96 14.79 22.84
N ALA A 104 -74.51 13.58 22.90
CA ALA A 104 -73.70 12.38 23.31
C ALA A 104 -72.66 11.94 22.26
N ALA A 105 -73.01 12.06 20.97
CA ALA A 105 -72.07 11.80 19.86
C ALA A 105 -71.06 12.95 19.78
N LEU A 106 -71.40 14.15 20.10
CA LEU A 106 -70.54 15.32 20.18
C LEU A 106 -69.44 15.10 21.20
N LYS A 107 -69.82 14.70 22.45
CA LYS A 107 -68.86 14.43 23.52
C LYS A 107 -67.86 13.30 23.16
N SER A 108 -68.38 12.18 22.64
CA SER A 108 -67.54 11.06 22.22
C SER A 108 -66.57 11.44 21.08
N ASN A 109 -67.02 12.25 20.14
CA ASN A 109 -66.19 12.71 19.04
C ASN A 109 -65.18 13.77 19.49
N MET A 110 -65.55 14.64 20.45
CA MET A 110 -64.59 15.58 21.05
C MET A 110 -63.47 14.87 21.80
N ASP A 111 -63.78 13.78 22.52
CA ASP A 111 -62.79 13.00 23.25
C ASP A 111 -61.83 12.28 22.24
N LYS A 112 -62.38 11.69 21.18
CA LYS A 112 -61.59 11.10 20.08
C LYS A 112 -60.74 12.16 19.36
N ASN A 113 -61.31 13.34 19.11
CA ASN A 113 -60.55 14.43 18.49
C ASN A 113 -59.38 14.88 19.35
N ARG A 114 -59.58 15.00 20.68
CA ARG A 114 -58.51 15.35 21.61
C ARG A 114 -57.41 14.31 21.63
N GLU A 115 -57.77 13.02 21.61
CA GLU A 115 -56.81 11.92 21.56
C GLU A 115 -56.03 11.94 20.24
N LEU A 116 -56.70 12.08 19.09
CA LEU A 116 -56.08 12.14 17.78
C LEU A 116 -55.16 13.36 17.64
N LEU A 117 -55.54 14.53 18.15
CA LEU A 117 -54.69 15.73 18.16
C LEU A 117 -53.43 15.51 19.02
N ALA A 118 -53.55 14.86 20.16
CA ALA A 118 -52.39 14.53 21.00
C ALA A 118 -51.46 13.55 20.28
N GLN A 119 -52.03 12.57 19.58
CA GLN A 119 -51.24 11.65 18.75
C GLN A 119 -50.55 12.35 17.58
N LEU A 120 -51.24 13.26 16.91
CA LEU A 120 -50.70 14.10 15.82
C LEU A 120 -49.52 14.93 16.31
N GLU A 121 -49.72 15.67 17.43
CA GLU A 121 -48.62 16.47 18.02
C GLU A 121 -47.39 15.62 18.38
N THR A 122 -47.64 14.42 18.91
CA THR A 122 -46.56 13.50 19.23
C THR A 122 -45.81 13.04 17.98
N LYS A 123 -46.56 12.72 16.91
CA LYS A 123 -46.00 12.29 15.63
C LYS A 123 -45.24 13.42 14.91
N GLU A 124 -45.80 14.66 14.93
CA GLU A 124 -45.10 15.83 14.36
C GLU A 124 -43.75 16.08 15.07
N LYS A 125 -43.71 16.00 16.41
CA LYS A 125 -42.45 16.14 17.16
C LYS A 125 -41.47 15.04 16.81
N ALA A 126 -41.92 13.79 16.69
CA ALA A 126 -41.08 12.67 16.30
C ALA A 126 -40.53 12.84 14.87
N LEU A 127 -41.40 13.30 13.94
CA LEU A 127 -41.01 13.56 12.56
C LEU A 127 -39.98 14.68 12.46
N ALA A 128 -40.16 15.79 13.19
CA ALA A 128 -39.22 16.89 13.23
C ALA A 128 -37.83 16.43 13.76
N SER A 129 -37.83 15.65 14.83
CA SER A 129 -36.58 15.07 15.39
C SER A 129 -35.87 14.16 14.40
N GLU A 130 -36.63 13.31 13.70
CA GLU A 130 -36.04 12.39 12.73
C GLU A 130 -35.55 13.11 11.47
N GLN A 131 -36.26 14.16 11.04
CA GLN A 131 -35.81 15.03 9.95
C GLN A 131 -34.47 15.71 10.28
N GLU A 132 -34.33 16.19 11.52
CA GLU A 132 -33.08 16.78 11.99
C GLU A 132 -31.94 15.75 12.01
N ARG A 133 -32.23 14.53 12.50
CA ARG A 133 -31.28 13.41 12.50
C ARG A 133 -30.82 13.04 11.07
N LEU A 134 -31.76 12.95 10.14
CA LEU A 134 -31.47 12.66 8.74
C LEU A 134 -30.62 13.75 8.09
N ASN A 135 -30.90 15.00 8.36
CA ASN A 135 -30.12 16.13 7.84
C ASN A 135 -28.68 16.10 8.38
N LYS A 136 -28.50 15.78 9.67
CA LYS A 136 -27.18 15.59 10.28
C LYS A 136 -26.41 14.44 9.63
N LEU A 137 -27.03 13.26 9.52
CA LEU A 137 -26.43 12.09 8.86
C LEU A 137 -26.05 12.36 7.40
N LYS A 138 -26.91 13.08 6.67
CA LYS A 138 -26.62 13.49 5.29
C LYS A 138 -25.38 14.38 5.23
N SER A 139 -25.27 15.36 6.10
CA SER A 139 -24.11 16.26 6.18
C SER A 139 -22.83 15.49 6.54
N GLU A 140 -22.91 14.56 7.50
CA GLU A 140 -21.77 13.69 7.89
C GLU A 140 -21.34 12.79 6.72
N LEU A 141 -22.28 12.21 5.99
CA LEU A 141 -22.03 11.38 4.83
C LEU A 141 -21.35 12.18 3.70
N GLU A 142 -21.87 13.40 3.39
CA GLU A 142 -21.29 14.28 2.40
C GLU A 142 -19.86 14.70 2.76
N SER A 143 -19.61 15.02 4.04
CA SER A 143 -18.29 15.32 4.57
C SER A 143 -17.34 14.14 4.44
N SER A 144 -17.77 12.94 4.85
CA SER A 144 -16.96 11.71 4.75
C SER A 144 -16.65 11.33 3.31
N SER A 145 -17.63 11.48 2.40
CA SER A 145 -17.45 11.23 0.98
C SER A 145 -16.43 12.17 0.35
N LYS A 146 -16.50 13.45 0.70
CA LYS A 146 -15.52 14.45 0.23
C LYS A 146 -14.11 14.12 0.71
N ARG A 147 -13.95 13.75 1.99
CA ARG A 147 -12.67 13.37 2.55
C ARG A 147 -12.11 12.10 1.91
N LEU A 148 -12.96 11.12 1.62
CA LEU A 148 -12.54 9.91 0.91
C LEU A 148 -11.98 10.26 -0.47
N ALA A 149 -12.66 11.10 -1.23
CA ALA A 149 -12.19 11.55 -2.54
C ALA A 149 -10.85 12.32 -2.45
N GLU A 150 -10.68 13.16 -1.42
CA GLU A 150 -9.41 13.86 -1.18
C GLU A 150 -8.28 12.90 -0.84
N LEU A 151 -8.52 11.89 0.00
CA LEU A 151 -7.55 10.85 0.35
C LEU A 151 -7.16 10.00 -0.88
N GLU A 152 -8.13 9.57 -1.67
CA GLU A 152 -7.90 8.82 -2.91
C GLU A 152 -7.04 9.63 -3.89
N SER A 153 -7.34 10.91 -4.07
CA SER A 153 -6.55 11.82 -4.90
C SER A 153 -5.12 11.97 -4.40
N TYR A 154 -4.95 12.10 -3.09
CA TYR A 154 -3.62 12.21 -2.47
C TYR A 154 -2.80 10.93 -2.64
N ILE A 155 -3.40 9.77 -2.42
CA ILE A 155 -2.76 8.46 -2.61
C ILE A 155 -2.32 8.31 -4.06
N ALA A 156 -3.21 8.60 -5.02
CA ALA A 156 -2.90 8.52 -6.45
C ALA A 156 -1.73 9.46 -6.84
N ALA A 157 -1.69 10.67 -6.30
CA ALA A 157 -0.60 11.61 -6.52
C ALA A 157 0.74 11.09 -5.95
N LYS A 158 0.72 10.47 -4.75
CA LYS A 158 1.92 9.87 -4.15
C LYS A 158 2.40 8.65 -4.94
N GLU A 159 1.51 7.80 -5.41
CA GLU A 159 1.86 6.67 -6.28
C GLU A 159 2.49 7.12 -7.59
N ALA A 160 1.92 8.13 -8.24
CA ALA A 160 2.49 8.73 -9.45
C ALA A 160 3.87 9.32 -9.21
N SER A 161 4.08 10.00 -8.08
CA SER A 161 5.37 10.53 -7.66
C SER A 161 6.41 9.43 -7.46
N MET A 162 6.04 8.34 -6.78
CA MET A 162 6.94 7.20 -6.56
C MET A 162 7.29 6.48 -7.86
N LYS A 163 6.36 6.37 -8.79
CA LYS A 163 6.62 5.84 -10.14
C LYS A 163 7.63 6.70 -10.89
N LYS A 164 7.45 8.02 -10.87
CA LYS A 164 8.39 8.97 -11.48
C LYS A 164 9.78 8.89 -10.84
N LEU A 165 9.84 8.78 -9.50
CA LEU A 165 11.09 8.59 -8.76
C LEU A 165 11.81 7.30 -9.21
N LYS A 166 11.08 6.17 -9.29
CA LYS A 166 11.64 4.91 -9.80
C LYS A 166 12.22 5.08 -11.20
N GLU A 167 11.48 5.71 -12.12
CA GLU A 167 11.93 5.93 -13.50
C GLU A 167 13.19 6.81 -13.55
N THR A 168 13.25 7.84 -12.73
CA THR A 168 14.42 8.75 -12.64
C THR A 168 15.64 7.99 -12.10
N LEU A 169 15.45 7.18 -11.05
CA LEU A 169 16.51 6.33 -10.50
C LEU A 169 17.00 5.31 -11.53
N SER A 170 16.09 4.64 -12.23
CA SER A 170 16.46 3.66 -13.27
C SER A 170 17.26 4.32 -14.41
N LYS A 171 16.89 5.52 -14.80
CA LYS A 171 17.68 6.29 -15.81
C LYS A 171 19.07 6.65 -15.28
N SER A 172 19.15 7.16 -14.06
CA SER A 172 20.43 7.62 -13.46
C SER A 172 21.38 6.45 -13.16
N LEU A 173 20.85 5.28 -12.85
CA LEU A 173 21.60 4.09 -12.43
C LEU A 173 21.74 3.03 -13.53
N LYS A 174 21.36 3.33 -14.76
CA LYS A 174 21.37 2.41 -15.89
C LYS A 174 22.75 1.73 -16.10
N ALA A 175 23.84 2.43 -15.83
CA ALA A 175 25.20 1.90 -15.95
C ALA A 175 25.52 0.76 -14.96
N PHE A 176 24.72 0.60 -13.91
CA PHE A 176 24.86 -0.42 -12.87
C PHE A 176 23.83 -1.56 -12.97
N GLU A 177 22.84 -1.42 -13.87
CA GLU A 177 21.90 -2.51 -14.16
C GLU A 177 22.66 -3.74 -14.68
N GLY A 178 22.29 -4.92 -14.19
CA GLY A 178 22.98 -6.18 -14.49
C GLY A 178 24.31 -6.39 -13.75
N LYS A 179 24.83 -5.37 -13.05
CA LYS A 179 26.03 -5.47 -12.21
C LYS A 179 25.72 -5.68 -10.72
N GLY A 180 24.53 -6.11 -10.40
CA GLY A 180 24.06 -6.33 -9.02
C GLY A 180 23.28 -5.18 -8.43
N LEU A 181 22.75 -4.26 -9.26
CA LEU A 181 21.82 -3.23 -8.85
C LEU A 181 20.45 -3.50 -9.49
N THR A 182 19.39 -3.39 -8.69
CA THR A 182 18.00 -3.54 -9.10
C THR A 182 17.13 -2.47 -8.47
N ILE A 183 16.10 -1.99 -9.20
CA ILE A 183 15.17 -0.98 -8.73
C ILE A 183 13.75 -1.49 -8.92
N GLU A 184 13.03 -1.61 -7.82
CA GLU A 184 11.66 -2.12 -7.80
C GLU A 184 10.73 -1.13 -7.12
N GLN A 185 9.47 -1.12 -7.56
CA GLN A 185 8.40 -0.46 -6.82
C GLN A 185 7.42 -1.51 -6.32
N ARG A 186 7.17 -1.53 -5.03
CA ARG A 186 6.21 -2.42 -4.37
C ARG A 186 5.65 -1.74 -3.13
N ASN A 187 4.37 -1.97 -2.86
CA ASN A 187 3.69 -1.45 -1.66
C ASN A 187 3.87 0.08 -1.47
N GLY A 188 3.76 0.85 -2.56
CA GLY A 188 3.90 2.31 -2.52
C GLY A 188 5.32 2.82 -2.23
N LYS A 189 6.34 1.95 -2.19
CA LYS A 189 7.75 2.29 -1.92
C LYS A 189 8.62 1.92 -3.12
N VAL A 190 9.76 2.60 -3.24
CA VAL A 190 10.80 2.23 -4.20
C VAL A 190 11.98 1.62 -3.46
N TYR A 191 12.40 0.46 -3.92
CA TYR A 191 13.54 -0.29 -3.39
C TYR A 191 14.68 -0.22 -4.39
N VAL A 192 15.83 0.31 -3.96
CA VAL A 192 17.08 0.23 -4.71
C VAL A 192 17.93 -0.80 -4.01
N SER A 193 18.02 -2.00 -4.59
CA SER A 193 18.82 -3.11 -4.04
C SER A 193 20.15 -3.17 -4.73
N MET A 194 21.22 -3.26 -3.95
CA MET A 194 22.59 -3.32 -4.41
C MET A 194 23.28 -4.52 -3.78
N GLU A 195 23.72 -5.47 -4.61
CA GLU A 195 24.47 -6.64 -4.14
C GLU A 195 25.79 -6.22 -3.49
N ASN A 196 26.19 -6.97 -2.50
CA ASN A 196 27.42 -6.69 -1.74
C ASN A 196 28.65 -6.54 -2.61
N LYS A 197 28.80 -7.37 -3.66
CA LYS A 197 29.95 -7.32 -4.59
C LYS A 197 30.09 -5.98 -5.33
N LEU A 198 28.99 -5.24 -5.50
CA LEU A 198 29.01 -3.91 -6.10
C LEU A 198 29.55 -2.87 -5.13
N LEU A 199 29.25 -3.02 -3.83
CA LEU A 199 29.46 -1.99 -2.82
C LEU A 199 30.72 -2.20 -1.99
N PHE A 200 31.03 -3.45 -1.64
CA PHE A 200 32.04 -3.78 -0.62
C PHE A 200 32.97 -4.91 -1.07
N GLN A 201 34.16 -4.91 -0.55
CA GLN A 201 35.00 -6.10 -0.57
C GLN A 201 34.52 -7.14 0.44
N THR A 202 34.91 -8.40 0.24
CA THR A 202 34.55 -9.49 1.16
C THR A 202 35.03 -9.17 2.57
N GLY A 203 34.15 -9.35 3.56
CA GLY A 203 34.47 -9.05 4.97
C GLY A 203 34.60 -7.57 5.32
N SER A 204 34.35 -6.65 4.38
CA SER A 204 34.46 -5.22 4.60
C SER A 204 33.10 -4.51 4.69
N TRP A 205 33.10 -3.40 5.37
CA TRP A 205 32.02 -2.39 5.34
C TRP A 205 32.44 -1.08 4.65
N ALA A 206 33.72 -0.98 4.23
CA ALA A 206 34.19 0.17 3.46
C ALA A 206 33.66 0.08 2.04
N VAL A 207 32.96 1.12 1.60
CA VAL A 207 32.37 1.20 0.26
C VAL A 207 33.49 1.42 -0.76
N ASN A 208 33.52 0.62 -1.80
CA ASN A 208 34.47 0.76 -2.90
C ASN A 208 34.05 1.93 -3.85
N ASP A 209 34.93 2.30 -4.77
CA ASP A 209 34.73 3.45 -5.67
C ASP A 209 33.52 3.30 -6.58
N GLU A 210 33.24 2.08 -7.08
CA GLU A 210 32.08 1.81 -7.93
C GLU A 210 30.76 1.92 -7.13
N GLY A 211 30.75 1.37 -5.93
CA GLY A 211 29.62 1.49 -5.00
C GLY A 211 29.39 2.94 -4.59
N LYS A 212 30.47 3.68 -4.30
CA LYS A 212 30.38 5.11 -3.98
C LYS A 212 29.73 5.91 -5.12
N LYS A 213 30.13 5.67 -6.36
CA LYS A 213 29.51 6.30 -7.54
C LYS A 213 28.02 6.01 -7.63
N ALA A 214 27.61 4.76 -7.43
CA ALA A 214 26.18 4.39 -7.46
C ALA A 214 25.39 5.10 -6.35
N VAL A 215 25.90 5.11 -5.12
CA VAL A 215 25.26 5.77 -3.98
C VAL A 215 25.18 7.29 -4.16
N VAL A 216 26.21 7.93 -4.70
CA VAL A 216 26.22 9.37 -5.01
C VAL A 216 25.13 9.71 -6.05
N LEU A 217 24.95 8.87 -7.06
CA LEU A 217 23.86 9.08 -8.05
C LEU A 217 22.46 8.93 -7.42
N VAL A 218 22.27 7.97 -6.52
CA VAL A 218 21.04 7.88 -5.72
C VAL A 218 20.86 9.16 -4.91
N GLY A 219 21.91 9.61 -4.23
CA GLY A 219 21.90 10.84 -3.44
C GLY A 219 21.52 12.09 -4.25
N LYS A 220 21.97 12.16 -5.51
CA LYS A 220 21.58 13.26 -6.41
C LYS A 220 20.08 13.26 -6.71
N VAL A 221 19.50 12.11 -6.96
CA VAL A 221 18.04 12.00 -7.19
C VAL A 221 17.26 12.31 -5.91
N LEU A 222 17.77 11.88 -4.75
CA LEU A 222 17.13 12.15 -3.46
C LEU A 222 17.17 13.63 -3.07
N SER A 223 18.22 14.37 -3.43
CA SER A 223 18.30 15.82 -3.18
C SER A 223 17.18 16.60 -3.87
N ASP A 224 16.69 16.10 -5.01
CA ASP A 224 15.59 16.69 -5.76
C ASP A 224 14.21 16.25 -5.23
N ASN A 225 14.16 15.36 -4.23
CA ASN A 225 12.94 14.77 -3.68
C ASN A 225 12.95 14.81 -2.13
N PRO A 226 12.82 15.96 -1.50
CA PRO A 226 12.99 16.14 -0.05
C PRO A 226 11.87 15.47 0.79
N ASP A 227 10.74 15.15 0.18
CA ASP A 227 9.57 14.54 0.84
C ASP A 227 9.65 12.99 0.90
N ILE A 228 10.84 12.45 0.67
CA ILE A 228 11.10 11.01 0.75
C ILE A 228 11.85 10.68 2.04
N SER A 229 11.33 9.74 2.79
CA SER A 229 12.04 9.08 3.88
C SER A 229 12.88 7.95 3.31
N VAL A 230 14.13 7.87 3.74
CA VAL A 230 15.14 6.93 3.22
C VAL A 230 15.58 6.01 4.33
N LEU A 231 15.22 4.75 4.24
CA LEU A 231 15.71 3.70 5.13
C LEU A 231 16.74 2.86 4.36
N ILE A 232 17.93 2.78 4.90
CA ILE A 232 19.01 1.96 4.38
C ILE A 232 19.09 0.69 5.21
N GLU A 233 18.76 -0.44 4.62
CA GLU A 233 18.82 -1.76 5.25
C GLU A 233 20.02 -2.54 4.75
N GLY A 234 20.87 -3.00 5.69
CA GLY A 234 21.94 -3.94 5.41
C GLY A 234 21.48 -5.37 5.66
N HIS A 235 21.79 -6.27 4.73
CA HIS A 235 21.46 -7.70 4.81
C HIS A 235 22.72 -8.55 4.62
N THR A 236 22.75 -9.69 5.29
CA THR A 236 23.79 -10.73 5.13
C THR A 236 23.16 -12.05 4.67
N ASP A 237 23.97 -12.99 4.31
CA ASP A 237 23.59 -14.40 4.31
C ASP A 237 23.68 -14.98 5.73
N ASN A 238 23.47 -16.29 5.87
CA ASN A 238 23.52 -17.00 7.14
C ASN A 238 24.93 -17.52 7.51
N ASP A 239 25.98 -17.14 6.78
CA ASP A 239 27.33 -17.50 7.14
C ASP A 239 27.73 -16.76 8.41
N LYS A 240 28.26 -17.51 9.38
CA LYS A 240 28.76 -16.92 10.62
C LYS A 240 30.01 -16.12 10.34
N ILE A 241 30.12 -14.97 10.96
CA ILE A 241 31.34 -14.20 10.96
C ILE A 241 32.37 -14.96 11.85
N LEU A 242 33.42 -15.45 11.25
CA LEU A 242 34.49 -16.15 11.94
C LEU A 242 35.67 -15.20 12.11
N GLY A 243 35.96 -14.83 13.36
CA GLY A 243 37.08 -13.95 13.73
C GLY A 243 36.73 -12.47 13.76
N ALA A 244 37.66 -11.65 14.26
CA ALA A 244 37.53 -10.22 14.33
C ALA A 244 37.76 -9.59 12.94
N ILE A 245 36.71 -9.18 12.28
CA ILE A 245 36.80 -8.40 11.04
C ILE A 245 37.30 -6.97 11.32
N GLY A 246 37.46 -6.60 12.58
CA GLY A 246 37.82 -5.27 13.03
C GLY A 246 36.60 -4.35 13.25
N GLY A 247 36.83 -3.16 13.78
CA GLY A 247 35.78 -2.14 13.96
C GLY A 247 34.64 -2.52 14.90
N GLY A 248 34.75 -3.56 15.75
CA GLY A 248 33.71 -4.04 16.64
C GLY A 248 32.60 -4.81 15.94
N VAL A 249 32.89 -5.51 14.85
CA VAL A 249 31.96 -6.40 14.16
C VAL A 249 32.14 -7.82 14.69
N GLU A 250 31.12 -8.32 15.38
CA GLU A 250 31.15 -9.66 16.01
C GLU A 250 30.15 -10.62 15.35
N ASN A 251 29.13 -10.11 14.71
CA ASN A 251 28.03 -10.90 14.14
C ASN A 251 27.40 -10.22 12.91
N ASN A 252 26.43 -10.90 12.29
CA ASN A 252 25.74 -10.43 11.10
C ASN A 252 24.92 -9.14 11.34
N TRP A 253 24.43 -8.90 12.58
CA TRP A 253 23.78 -7.66 12.94
C TRP A 253 24.74 -6.47 12.87
N ASP A 254 25.91 -6.63 13.45
CA ASP A 254 26.93 -5.56 13.46
C ASP A 254 27.40 -5.25 12.04
N LEU A 255 27.70 -6.29 11.24
CA LEU A 255 28.16 -6.12 9.87
C LEU A 255 27.12 -5.42 9.01
N SER A 256 25.86 -5.88 9.08
CA SER A 256 24.76 -5.32 8.30
C SER A 256 24.48 -3.85 8.69
N THR A 257 24.52 -3.54 9.99
CA THR A 257 24.33 -2.18 10.50
C THR A 257 25.48 -1.25 10.06
N LYS A 258 26.71 -1.70 10.18
CA LYS A 258 27.87 -0.90 9.74
C LYS A 258 27.87 -0.62 8.25
N ARG A 259 27.47 -1.59 7.44
CA ARG A 259 27.31 -1.41 5.98
C ARG A 259 26.22 -0.39 5.67
N ALA A 260 25.07 -0.48 6.33
CA ALA A 260 24.00 0.50 6.18
C ALA A 260 24.46 1.91 6.58
N THR A 261 25.15 2.03 7.71
CA THR A 261 25.70 3.31 8.18
C THR A 261 26.75 3.91 7.23
N ALA A 262 27.58 3.08 6.61
CA ALA A 262 28.55 3.52 5.60
C ALA A 262 27.85 4.17 4.39
N ILE A 263 26.71 3.62 3.96
CA ILE A 263 25.91 4.23 2.88
C ILE A 263 25.28 5.54 3.34
N VAL A 264 24.71 5.58 4.57
CA VAL A 264 24.16 6.85 5.14
C VAL A 264 25.23 7.93 5.17
N THR A 265 26.48 7.59 5.53
CA THR A 265 27.59 8.55 5.56
C THR A 265 27.79 9.18 4.19
N ILE A 266 27.85 8.38 3.12
CA ILE A 266 28.01 8.88 1.75
C ILE A 266 26.83 9.76 1.33
N LEU A 267 25.60 9.32 1.60
CA LEU A 267 24.40 10.13 1.29
C LEU A 267 24.39 11.46 2.04
N SER A 268 24.89 11.47 3.29
CA SER A 268 24.97 12.66 4.16
C SER A 268 25.97 13.72 3.68
N GLU A 269 26.92 13.33 2.81
CA GLU A 269 27.86 14.28 2.18
C GLU A 269 27.14 15.23 1.22
N ASN A 270 25.99 14.82 0.66
CA ASN A 270 25.16 15.67 -0.18
C ASN A 270 24.34 16.64 0.66
N LYS A 271 24.69 17.94 0.57
CA LYS A 271 24.02 19.01 1.33
C LYS A 271 22.53 19.21 0.97
N GLY A 272 22.10 18.73 -0.18
CA GLY A 272 20.68 18.77 -0.61
C GLY A 272 19.80 17.72 0.07
N ILE A 273 20.39 16.74 0.76
CA ILE A 273 19.63 15.70 1.47
C ILE A 273 19.38 16.14 2.91
N ASN A 274 18.12 16.15 3.33
CA ASN A 274 17.79 16.34 4.75
C ASN A 274 18.16 15.08 5.53
N LYS A 275 19.15 15.20 6.42
CA LYS A 275 19.67 14.10 7.23
C LYS A 275 18.62 13.48 8.17
N GLN A 276 17.59 14.23 8.56
CA GLN A 276 16.47 13.72 9.36
C GLN A 276 15.66 12.65 8.61
N ASN A 277 15.74 12.61 7.27
CA ASN A 277 15.07 11.62 6.46
C ASN A 277 15.87 10.33 6.32
N LEU A 278 17.12 10.27 6.77
CA LEU A 278 17.99 9.11 6.63
C LEU A 278 17.95 8.23 7.88
N THR A 279 17.74 6.95 7.68
CA THR A 279 17.78 5.94 8.73
C THR A 279 18.64 4.77 8.28
N ALA A 280 19.56 4.29 9.13
CA ALA A 280 20.32 3.06 8.90
C ALA A 280 19.77 1.93 9.77
N ALA A 281 19.60 0.75 9.20
CA ALA A 281 19.17 -0.44 9.91
C ALA A 281 19.98 -1.67 9.47
N GLY A 282 20.35 -2.53 10.41
CA GLY A 282 20.86 -3.86 10.14
C GLY A 282 19.71 -4.87 10.20
N ARG A 283 19.65 -5.79 9.25
CA ARG A 283 18.68 -6.89 9.20
C ARG A 283 19.35 -8.25 9.42
N GLY A 284 20.68 -8.28 9.44
CA GLY A 284 21.42 -9.52 9.52
C GLY A 284 21.01 -10.50 8.43
N GLU A 285 20.90 -11.77 8.77
CA GLU A 285 20.47 -12.88 7.92
C GLU A 285 18.95 -13.14 7.92
N PHE A 286 18.18 -12.36 8.70
CA PHE A 286 16.77 -12.66 9.03
C PHE A 286 15.74 -12.13 8.02
N ALA A 287 16.21 -11.58 6.90
CA ALA A 287 15.33 -11.13 5.82
C ALA A 287 15.89 -11.57 4.46
N PRO A 288 16.00 -12.91 4.22
CA PRO A 288 16.55 -13.43 2.98
C PRO A 288 15.60 -13.22 1.80
N LEU A 289 16.15 -12.92 0.62
CA LEU A 289 15.39 -12.88 -0.65
C LEU A 289 15.31 -14.27 -1.28
N MET A 290 16.33 -15.10 -1.06
CA MET A 290 16.45 -16.45 -1.60
C MET A 290 16.95 -17.40 -0.50
N SER A 291 16.80 -18.71 -0.74
CA SER A 291 17.39 -19.71 0.17
C SER A 291 18.88 -19.48 0.33
N ASN A 292 19.38 -19.63 1.55
CA ASN A 292 20.81 -19.62 1.87
C ASN A 292 21.51 -20.95 1.58
N ASP A 293 20.82 -21.93 0.98
CA ASP A 293 21.39 -23.26 0.69
C ASP A 293 22.29 -23.24 -0.55
N THR A 294 22.19 -22.20 -1.37
CA THR A 294 22.95 -22.05 -2.61
C THR A 294 23.89 -20.83 -2.56
N PRO A 295 25.07 -20.90 -3.19
CA PRO A 295 25.98 -19.76 -3.29
C PRO A 295 25.31 -18.53 -3.95
N GLU A 296 24.44 -18.76 -4.94
CA GLU A 296 23.68 -17.74 -5.65
C GLU A 296 22.66 -17.06 -4.73
N GLY A 297 21.94 -17.87 -3.92
CA GLY A 297 20.99 -17.34 -2.93
C GLY A 297 21.68 -16.50 -1.86
N LYS A 298 22.80 -16.99 -1.32
CA LYS A 298 23.64 -16.23 -0.39
C LYS A 298 24.11 -14.91 -1.00
N ALA A 299 24.56 -14.94 -2.26
CA ALA A 299 25.00 -13.73 -2.96
C ALA A 299 23.88 -12.68 -3.08
N LYS A 300 22.65 -13.11 -3.34
CA LYS A 300 21.46 -12.23 -3.39
C LYS A 300 21.05 -11.72 -2.00
N ASN A 301 21.25 -12.54 -0.96
CA ASN A 301 20.94 -12.13 0.40
C ASN A 301 21.94 -11.09 0.93
N ARG A 302 23.20 -11.18 0.55
CA ARG A 302 24.23 -10.16 0.86
C ARG A 302 24.01 -8.91 0.02
N ARG A 303 23.25 -7.96 0.53
CA ARG A 303 22.87 -6.74 -0.17
C ARG A 303 22.64 -5.55 0.77
N ILE A 304 22.58 -4.39 0.17
CA ILE A 304 21.98 -3.18 0.76
C ILE A 304 20.68 -2.91 0.03
N GLU A 305 19.61 -2.63 0.76
CA GLU A 305 18.38 -2.08 0.24
C GLU A 305 18.21 -0.63 0.69
N ILE A 306 18.10 0.29 -0.25
CA ILE A 306 17.69 1.67 0.04
C ILE A 306 16.18 1.71 -0.24
N VAL A 307 15.41 1.81 0.85
CA VAL A 307 13.94 1.82 0.82
C VAL A 307 13.47 3.26 0.87
N LEU A 308 12.85 3.72 -0.20
CA LEU A 308 12.35 5.06 -0.37
C LEU A 308 10.85 5.07 -0.12
N THR A 309 10.43 5.79 0.91
CA THR A 309 9.04 5.85 1.35
C THR A 309 8.55 7.30 1.25
N PRO A 310 7.42 7.59 0.61
CA PRO A 310 6.85 8.93 0.61
C PRO A 310 6.42 9.29 2.04
N LYS A 311 6.64 10.53 2.46
CA LYS A 311 6.09 11.03 3.71
C LYS A 311 4.58 11.16 3.58
N LEU A 312 3.86 10.60 4.54
CA LEU A 312 2.41 10.58 4.61
C LEU A 312 1.88 11.45 5.76
N ASP A 313 2.64 12.48 6.15
CA ASP A 313 2.31 13.34 7.29
C ASP A 313 0.94 14.04 7.12
N GLU A 314 0.59 14.40 5.88
CA GLU A 314 -0.71 14.99 5.56
C GLU A 314 -1.85 13.98 5.69
N ILE A 315 -1.66 12.74 5.26
CA ILE A 315 -2.66 11.67 5.47
C ILE A 315 -2.88 11.44 6.96
N SER A 316 -1.79 11.40 7.74
CA SER A 316 -1.89 11.22 9.20
C SER A 316 -2.64 12.38 9.86
N LYS A 317 -2.46 13.62 9.39
CA LYS A 317 -3.24 14.77 9.87
C LYS A 317 -4.71 14.63 9.51
N MET A 318 -5.02 14.34 8.23
CA MET A 318 -6.40 14.14 7.77
C MET A 318 -7.13 13.01 8.52
N LEU A 319 -6.42 11.98 8.94
CA LEU A 319 -6.98 10.87 9.74
C LEU A 319 -7.16 11.23 11.22
N ASN A 320 -6.28 12.07 11.78
CA ASN A 320 -6.35 12.47 13.19
C ASN A 320 -7.38 13.57 13.46
N GLU A 321 -7.91 14.22 12.43
CA GLU A 321 -9.02 15.19 12.50
C GLU A 321 -10.40 14.51 12.47
N LEU A 322 -10.42 13.18 12.66
CA LEU A 322 -11.61 12.35 12.89
C LEU A 322 -12.03 12.37 14.35
#